data_49612ac16294b726cb401df7dfcfc71c
#
_entry.id   49612ac16294b726cb401df7dfcfc71c
#
_cell.length_a   1.000
_cell.length_b   1.000
_cell.length_c   1.000
_cell.angle_alpha   90.00
_cell.angle_beta   90.00
_cell.angle_gamma   90.00
#
_symmetry.space_group_name_H-M   'P 1'
#
loop_
_entity.id
_entity.type
_entity.pdbx_description
1 polymer ?
#
loop_
_entity_poly.entity_id
_entity_poly.type
_entity_poly.pdbx_seq_one_letter_code
_entity_poly.pdbx_strand_id
1 'polypeptide(L)'
;MTTYGIRFQTAHLSLEAIARGNVRPSRAVLFVDDEQLFNHPTKGLQRLMKRGLEIQLVENFGPHTKYYPFLELVEDFDRPHATGDDDHLYPQWWLKKLSSSIENQPECLHAFRAHRIELTDDGTQARPYLEWGPGITTAPSNLNFYTSSMGEIYSPEFLRIAKQRGRAFLECCPKNDDLWLTSLAIENDVPIALVDGTNRTFPAIPASQQLTLEATNVFGGYNDVQIQDTFTENILSKLRDLERQEGFR
;
A
#
# COMPACT_ATOMS: atom_id res chain seq x y z
N MET A 1 8.82 -3.27 -2.52
CA MET A 1 8.15 -4.61 -2.55
C MET A 1 8.74 -5.48 -1.47
N THR A 2 7.95 -6.34 -0.83
CA THR A 2 8.44 -7.41 0.06
C THR A 2 8.00 -8.77 -0.47
N THR A 3 8.65 -9.85 -0.01
CA THR A 3 8.28 -11.23 -0.32
C THR A 3 8.67 -12.13 0.85
N TYR A 4 7.92 -13.21 1.06
CA TYR A 4 8.17 -14.16 2.14
C TYR A 4 7.77 -15.59 1.73
N GLY A 5 8.35 -16.58 2.42
CA GLY A 5 8.00 -17.97 2.26
C GLY A 5 8.05 -18.45 0.81
N ILE A 6 7.04 -19.20 0.38
CA ILE A 6 6.97 -19.78 -0.96
C ILE A 6 6.90 -18.73 -2.08
N ARG A 7 6.38 -17.53 -1.79
CA ARG A 7 6.26 -16.43 -2.76
C ARG A 7 7.61 -15.97 -3.30
N PHE A 8 8.67 -16.12 -2.52
CA PHE A 8 10.04 -15.82 -2.95
C PHE A 8 10.43 -16.51 -4.26
N GLN A 9 9.88 -17.71 -4.52
CA GLN A 9 10.15 -18.45 -5.76
C GLN A 9 9.61 -17.75 -6.99
N THR A 10 8.54 -16.98 -6.85
CA THR A 10 7.79 -16.34 -7.95
C THR A 10 7.88 -14.80 -7.96
N ALA A 11 8.38 -14.17 -6.90
CA ALA A 11 8.49 -12.71 -6.77
C ALA A 11 9.20 -12.04 -7.97
N HIS A 12 10.15 -12.76 -8.61
CA HIS A 12 10.83 -12.29 -9.80
C HIS A 12 9.87 -12.05 -10.99
N LEU A 13 8.69 -12.67 -11.03
CA LEU A 13 7.71 -12.48 -12.11
C LEU A 13 7.03 -11.12 -12.01
N SER A 14 6.62 -10.72 -10.80
CA SER A 14 6.08 -9.37 -10.53
C SER A 14 7.09 -8.29 -10.82
N LEU A 15 8.33 -8.46 -10.34
CA LEU A 15 9.44 -7.53 -10.58
C LEU A 15 9.80 -7.44 -12.06
N GLU A 16 9.81 -8.56 -12.79
CA GLU A 16 10.07 -8.56 -14.24
C GLU A 16 8.93 -7.86 -15.02
N ALA A 17 7.67 -8.03 -14.58
CA ALA A 17 6.53 -7.32 -15.17
C ALA A 17 6.69 -5.80 -15.02
N ILE A 18 7.09 -5.31 -13.83
CA ILE A 18 7.38 -3.89 -13.59
C ILE A 18 8.59 -3.43 -14.44
N ALA A 19 9.67 -4.22 -14.48
CA ALA A 19 10.89 -3.88 -15.23
C ALA A 19 10.67 -3.79 -16.76
N ARG A 20 9.62 -4.42 -17.29
CA ARG A 20 9.17 -4.33 -18.68
C ARG A 20 8.19 -3.21 -18.95
N GLY A 21 7.90 -2.41 -17.95
CA GLY A 21 6.95 -1.30 -18.05
C GLY A 21 7.42 -0.19 -19.00
N ASN A 22 6.45 0.64 -19.44
CA ASN A 22 6.68 1.81 -20.29
C ASN A 22 7.53 2.88 -19.57
N VAL A 23 7.42 2.94 -18.24
CA VAL A 23 8.29 3.70 -17.34
C VAL A 23 8.98 2.71 -16.42
N ARG A 24 10.26 2.90 -16.18
CA ARG A 24 11.03 2.06 -15.27
C ARG A 24 11.33 2.81 -13.98
N PRO A 25 11.34 2.14 -12.83
CA PRO A 25 11.78 2.77 -11.60
C PRO A 25 13.26 3.15 -11.70
N SER A 26 13.66 4.28 -11.13
CA SER A 26 15.07 4.69 -11.02
C SER A 26 15.82 3.80 -10.01
N ARG A 27 15.11 3.23 -9.06
CA ARG A 27 15.60 2.29 -8.06
C ARG A 27 14.54 1.23 -7.79
N ALA A 28 14.90 -0.03 -7.68
CA ALA A 28 14.01 -1.13 -7.34
C ALA A 28 14.59 -1.93 -6.17
N VAL A 29 13.82 -2.08 -5.10
CA VAL A 29 14.25 -2.78 -3.88
C VAL A 29 13.25 -3.87 -3.53
N LEU A 30 13.76 -5.07 -3.27
CA LEU A 30 13.05 -6.19 -2.70
C LEU A 30 13.51 -6.40 -1.26
N PHE A 31 12.61 -6.27 -0.31
CA PHE A 31 12.88 -6.56 1.10
C PHE A 31 12.57 -8.02 1.41
N VAL A 32 13.46 -8.66 2.14
CA VAL A 32 13.31 -10.03 2.63
C VAL A 32 13.67 -10.06 4.11
N ASP A 33 12.93 -10.85 4.87
CA ASP A 33 13.10 -11.02 6.33
C ASP A 33 13.69 -12.39 6.71
N ASP A 34 14.18 -13.13 5.72
CA ASP A 34 14.76 -14.47 5.86
C ASP A 34 16.19 -14.46 5.31
N GLU A 35 17.16 -14.69 6.19
CA GLU A 35 18.59 -14.70 5.85
C GLU A 35 18.95 -15.79 4.83
N GLN A 36 18.28 -16.94 4.89
CA GLN A 36 18.54 -18.03 3.95
C GLN A 36 18.07 -17.66 2.54
N LEU A 37 16.90 -17.02 2.42
CA LEU A 37 16.39 -16.52 1.14
C LEU A 37 17.28 -15.39 0.60
N PHE A 38 17.74 -14.49 1.47
CA PHE A 38 18.65 -13.40 1.11
C PHE A 38 19.96 -13.94 0.53
N ASN A 39 20.57 -14.93 1.18
CA ASN A 39 21.84 -15.51 0.78
C ASN A 39 21.73 -16.43 -0.46
N HIS A 40 20.53 -16.94 -0.77
CA HIS A 40 20.29 -17.89 -1.86
C HIS A 40 19.18 -17.40 -2.82
N PRO A 41 19.34 -16.23 -3.48
CA PRO A 41 18.33 -15.71 -4.39
C PRO A 41 18.10 -16.64 -5.58
N THR A 42 16.85 -16.78 -5.99
CA THR A 42 16.46 -17.60 -7.15
C THR A 42 17.16 -17.12 -8.43
N LYS A 43 17.28 -18.01 -9.44
CA LYS A 43 17.86 -17.63 -10.74
C LYS A 43 17.15 -16.46 -11.40
N GLY A 44 15.83 -16.30 -11.17
CA GLY A 44 15.05 -15.15 -11.63
C GLY A 44 15.50 -13.86 -10.97
N LEU A 45 15.62 -13.85 -9.65
CA LEU A 45 16.09 -12.70 -8.87
C LEU A 45 17.55 -12.37 -9.19
N GLN A 46 18.44 -13.35 -9.33
CA GLN A 46 19.83 -13.13 -9.73
C GLN A 46 19.96 -12.40 -11.09
N ARG A 47 19.08 -12.74 -12.06
CA ARG A 47 19.03 -12.01 -13.36
C ARG A 47 18.58 -10.56 -13.19
N LEU A 48 17.62 -10.30 -12.30
CA LEU A 48 17.15 -8.94 -12.00
C LEU A 48 18.22 -8.15 -11.24
N MET A 49 18.93 -8.75 -10.29
CA MET A 49 20.06 -8.11 -9.58
C MET A 49 21.14 -7.64 -10.55
N LYS A 50 21.48 -8.42 -11.58
CA LYS A 50 22.40 -8.00 -12.64
C LYS A 50 21.90 -6.80 -13.46
N ARG A 51 20.62 -6.46 -13.35
CA ARG A 51 19.96 -5.34 -14.02
C ARG A 51 19.62 -4.20 -13.06
N GLY A 52 20.10 -4.27 -11.81
CA GLY A 52 19.97 -3.20 -10.84
C GLY A 52 18.89 -3.41 -9.75
N LEU A 53 18.28 -4.59 -9.65
CA LEU A 53 17.44 -4.91 -8.47
C LEU A 53 18.34 -5.03 -7.23
N GLU A 54 17.98 -4.28 -6.18
CA GLU A 54 18.56 -4.44 -4.86
C GLU A 54 17.71 -5.43 -4.04
N ILE A 55 18.37 -6.35 -3.33
CA ILE A 55 17.72 -7.19 -2.31
C ILE A 55 18.31 -6.77 -0.97
N GLN A 56 17.44 -6.49 0.02
CA GLN A 56 17.83 -6.04 1.35
C GLN A 56 17.27 -7.01 2.39
N LEU A 57 18.15 -7.48 3.29
CA LEU A 57 17.73 -8.21 4.47
C LEU A 57 17.28 -7.23 5.54
N VAL A 58 16.07 -7.41 6.06
CA VAL A 58 15.43 -6.50 7.01
C VAL A 58 14.76 -7.26 8.15
N GLU A 59 14.41 -6.54 9.22
CA GLU A 59 13.51 -7.03 10.26
C GLU A 59 12.11 -7.30 9.69
N ASN A 60 11.41 -8.31 10.20
CA ASN A 60 10.04 -8.61 9.82
C ASN A 60 9.07 -7.65 10.52
N PHE A 61 8.40 -6.82 9.74
CA PHE A 61 7.33 -5.92 10.18
C PHE A 61 5.96 -6.36 9.65
N GLY A 62 5.80 -7.62 9.28
CA GLY A 62 4.59 -8.10 8.63
C GLY A 62 4.35 -7.36 7.29
N PRO A 63 3.11 -6.92 7.00
CA PRO A 63 2.81 -6.19 5.76
C PRO A 63 3.57 -4.86 5.64
N HIS A 64 3.92 -4.22 6.75
CA HIS A 64 4.71 -2.99 6.77
C HIS A 64 6.13 -3.16 6.20
N THR A 65 6.64 -4.37 6.11
CA THR A 65 7.92 -4.68 5.44
C THR A 65 7.94 -4.22 3.97
N LYS A 66 6.77 -4.02 3.36
CA LYS A 66 6.64 -3.51 2.00
C LYS A 66 7.21 -2.10 1.82
N TYR A 67 7.01 -1.21 2.81
CA TYR A 67 7.37 0.20 2.71
C TYR A 67 8.31 0.68 3.82
N TYR A 68 8.13 0.21 5.07
CA TYR A 68 8.80 0.78 6.23
C TYR A 68 10.34 0.68 6.18
N PRO A 69 10.96 -0.44 5.77
CA PRO A 69 12.41 -0.49 5.63
C PRO A 69 12.97 0.51 4.62
N PHE A 70 12.17 0.89 3.61
CA PHE A 70 12.58 1.95 2.67
C PHE A 70 12.68 3.31 3.39
N LEU A 71 11.80 3.60 4.33
CA LEU A 71 11.85 4.83 5.12
C LEU A 71 13.11 4.88 6.00
N GLU A 72 13.54 3.74 6.54
CA GLU A 72 14.80 3.66 7.32
C GLU A 72 16.04 3.76 6.43
N LEU A 73 15.99 3.22 5.22
CA LEU A 73 17.11 3.16 4.27
C LEU A 73 17.44 4.52 3.64
N VAL A 74 16.47 5.42 3.51
CA VAL A 74 16.61 6.71 2.82
C VAL A 74 16.65 7.84 3.84
N GLU A 75 17.66 8.69 3.77
CA GLU A 75 17.80 9.84 4.69
C GLU A 75 16.79 10.94 4.36
N ASP A 76 16.69 11.32 3.07
CA ASP A 76 15.73 12.30 2.58
C ASP A 76 15.04 11.79 1.30
N PHE A 77 13.80 12.22 1.10
CA PHE A 77 12.98 11.81 -0.04
C PHE A 77 12.92 12.94 -1.05
N ASP A 78 13.50 12.71 -2.23
CA ASP A 78 13.49 13.63 -3.39
C ASP A 78 12.55 13.17 -4.51
N ARG A 79 12.05 11.95 -4.44
CA ARG A 79 11.21 11.31 -5.47
C ARG A 79 10.05 10.55 -4.87
N PRO A 80 8.94 10.42 -5.62
CA PRO A 80 7.84 9.55 -5.23
C PRO A 80 8.29 8.08 -5.12
N HIS A 81 7.67 7.35 -4.22
CA HIS A 81 7.90 5.92 -3.99
C HIS A 81 6.64 5.13 -4.30
N ALA A 82 6.75 4.17 -5.22
CA ALA A 82 5.66 3.24 -5.53
C ALA A 82 5.90 1.89 -4.86
N THR A 83 4.86 1.29 -4.33
CA THR A 83 4.90 -0.10 -3.84
C THR A 83 3.97 -1.00 -4.64
N GLY A 84 4.25 -2.28 -4.63
CA GLY A 84 3.44 -3.31 -5.25
C GLY A 84 3.74 -4.67 -4.62
N ASP A 85 2.82 -5.62 -4.77
CA ASP A 85 2.91 -6.95 -4.20
C ASP A 85 3.67 -7.93 -5.11
N ASP A 86 4.20 -8.97 -4.50
CA ASP A 86 5.04 -9.98 -5.14
C ASP A 86 4.25 -11.07 -5.87
N ASP A 87 2.93 -10.97 -5.89
CA ASP A 87 2.01 -12.01 -6.35
C ASP A 87 1.09 -11.59 -7.52
N HIS A 88 1.33 -10.40 -8.12
CA HIS A 88 0.56 -9.91 -9.27
C HIS A 88 1.45 -9.63 -10.49
N LEU A 89 0.86 -9.79 -11.70
CA LEU A 89 1.50 -9.41 -12.96
C LEU A 89 1.02 -8.02 -13.36
N TYR A 90 1.88 -7.02 -13.12
CA TYR A 90 1.58 -5.63 -13.42
C TYR A 90 1.66 -5.33 -14.91
N PRO A 91 0.67 -4.61 -15.49
CA PRO A 91 0.69 -4.24 -16.90
C PRO A 91 1.78 -3.21 -17.20
N GLN A 92 2.23 -3.13 -18.45
CA GLN A 92 3.32 -2.23 -18.85
C GLN A 92 3.07 -0.75 -18.52
N TRP A 93 1.82 -0.33 -18.47
CA TRP A 93 1.44 1.04 -18.15
C TRP A 93 1.30 1.33 -16.64
N TRP A 94 1.50 0.35 -15.76
CA TRP A 94 1.28 0.44 -14.32
C TRP A 94 2.05 1.61 -13.68
N LEU A 95 3.38 1.61 -13.75
CA LEU A 95 4.19 2.67 -13.15
C LEU A 95 4.01 4.01 -13.87
N LYS A 96 3.77 3.99 -15.19
CA LYS A 96 3.49 5.22 -15.94
C LYS A 96 2.23 5.92 -15.41
N LYS A 97 1.15 5.18 -15.16
CA LYS A 97 -0.08 5.77 -14.62
C LYS A 97 0.11 6.31 -13.21
N LEU A 98 0.75 5.54 -12.31
CA LEU A 98 1.09 6.01 -10.97
C LEU A 98 1.92 7.29 -11.01
N SER A 99 2.99 7.32 -11.80
CA SER A 99 3.84 8.51 -11.95
C SER A 99 3.06 9.70 -12.48
N SER A 100 2.24 9.51 -13.51
CA SER A 100 1.43 10.61 -14.06
C SER A 100 0.38 11.12 -13.07
N SER A 101 -0.20 10.25 -12.25
CA SER A 101 -1.17 10.67 -11.23
C SER A 101 -0.52 11.58 -10.19
N ILE A 102 0.64 11.19 -9.65
CA ILE A 102 1.32 11.97 -8.63
C ILE A 102 1.98 13.24 -9.20
N GLU A 103 2.36 13.25 -10.47
CA GLU A 103 2.81 14.47 -11.16
C GLU A 103 1.68 15.50 -11.31
N ASN A 104 0.45 15.03 -11.54
CA ASN A 104 -0.73 15.90 -11.69
C ASN A 104 -1.31 16.37 -10.35
N GLN A 105 -1.23 15.55 -9.29
CA GLN A 105 -1.76 15.83 -7.96
C GLN A 105 -0.74 15.38 -6.91
N PRO A 106 0.38 16.12 -6.73
CA PRO A 106 1.48 15.71 -5.85
C PRO A 106 1.12 15.72 -4.35
N GLU A 107 0.04 16.43 -3.98
CA GLU A 107 -0.49 16.49 -2.63
C GLU A 107 -1.24 15.21 -2.22
N CYS A 108 -1.59 14.35 -3.20
CA CYS A 108 -2.38 13.14 -2.97
C CYS A 108 -1.51 11.88 -2.86
N LEU A 109 -2.01 10.88 -2.15
CA LEU A 109 -1.62 9.49 -2.29
C LEU A 109 -2.49 8.88 -3.41
N HIS A 110 -1.87 8.10 -4.32
CA HIS A 110 -2.61 7.49 -5.42
C HIS A 110 -2.52 5.98 -5.39
N ALA A 111 -3.66 5.30 -5.64
CA ALA A 111 -3.74 3.85 -5.71
C ALA A 111 -4.67 3.39 -6.83
N PHE A 112 -4.48 2.14 -7.28
CA PHE A 112 -5.36 1.54 -8.29
C PHE A 112 -6.65 0.95 -7.72
N ARG A 113 -6.72 0.82 -6.40
CA ARG A 113 -7.88 0.26 -5.73
C ARG A 113 -8.12 0.97 -4.40
N ALA A 114 -9.40 1.25 -4.13
CA ALA A 114 -9.83 1.79 -2.85
C ALA A 114 -11.24 1.33 -2.49
N HIS A 115 -11.54 1.39 -1.20
CA HIS A 115 -12.90 1.35 -0.66
C HIS A 115 -13.30 2.77 -0.23
N ARG A 116 -14.58 2.97 0.01
CA ARG A 116 -15.09 4.18 0.62
C ARG A 116 -15.33 3.92 2.09
N ILE A 117 -14.65 4.63 2.97
CA ILE A 117 -14.90 4.56 4.42
C ILE A 117 -16.34 5.00 4.67
N GLU A 118 -17.08 4.22 5.43
CA GLU A 118 -18.43 4.53 5.87
C GLU A 118 -18.47 4.57 7.39
N LEU A 119 -19.14 5.58 7.94
CA LEU A 119 -19.36 5.69 9.38
C LEU A 119 -20.71 5.14 9.79
N THR A 120 -20.88 4.82 11.07
CA THR A 120 -22.17 4.54 11.69
C THR A 120 -23.07 5.77 11.59
N ASP A 121 -24.39 5.60 11.70
CA ASP A 121 -25.38 6.70 11.54
C ASP A 121 -25.16 7.84 12.54
N ASP A 122 -24.62 7.55 13.72
CA ASP A 122 -24.24 8.52 14.74
C ASP A 122 -22.83 9.09 14.53
N GLY A 123 -22.07 8.53 13.56
CA GLY A 123 -20.71 8.93 13.23
C GLY A 123 -19.67 8.64 14.30
N THR A 124 -19.99 7.81 15.29
CA THR A 124 -19.07 7.54 16.41
C THR A 124 -18.02 6.50 16.11
N GLN A 125 -18.24 5.67 15.08
CA GLN A 125 -17.35 4.58 14.66
C GLN A 125 -17.38 4.41 13.14
N ALA A 126 -16.36 3.76 12.59
CA ALA A 126 -16.44 3.25 11.24
C ALA A 126 -17.37 2.02 11.20
N ARG A 127 -18.14 1.86 10.11
CA ARG A 127 -18.89 0.62 9.85
C ARG A 127 -17.92 -0.54 9.64
N PRO A 128 -18.37 -1.78 9.81
CA PRO A 128 -17.56 -2.96 9.49
C PRO A 128 -16.92 -2.86 8.10
N TYR A 129 -15.66 -3.24 7.99
CA TYR A 129 -14.88 -3.11 6.74
C TYR A 129 -15.57 -3.71 5.52
N LEU A 130 -16.28 -4.83 5.69
CA LEU A 130 -17.02 -5.51 4.61
C LEU A 130 -18.24 -4.74 4.11
N GLU A 131 -18.69 -3.74 4.84
CA GLU A 131 -19.81 -2.87 4.44
C GLU A 131 -19.33 -1.67 3.61
N TRP A 132 -18.02 -1.40 3.58
CA TRP A 132 -17.47 -0.28 2.82
C TRP A 132 -17.62 -0.50 1.31
N GLY A 133 -18.22 0.46 0.64
CA GLY A 133 -18.39 0.44 -0.81
C GLY A 133 -17.07 0.57 -1.57
N PRO A 134 -17.03 0.22 -2.86
CA PRO A 134 -15.86 0.42 -3.70
C PRO A 134 -15.62 1.90 -3.99
N GLY A 135 -14.36 2.32 -4.06
CA GLY A 135 -13.98 3.61 -4.66
C GLY A 135 -14.31 3.63 -6.15
N ILE A 136 -15.05 4.63 -6.59
CA ILE A 136 -15.57 4.74 -7.98
C ILE A 136 -15.24 6.06 -8.65
N THR A 137 -14.37 6.89 -8.05
CA THR A 137 -14.04 8.22 -8.55
C THR A 137 -12.56 8.51 -8.42
N THR A 138 -12.03 9.34 -9.31
CA THR A 138 -10.67 9.90 -9.21
C THR A 138 -10.61 11.16 -8.34
N ALA A 139 -11.73 11.63 -7.81
CA ALA A 139 -11.75 12.79 -6.93
C ALA A 139 -11.00 12.47 -5.63
N PRO A 140 -10.01 13.31 -5.24
CA PRO A 140 -9.29 13.13 -4.00
C PRO A 140 -10.21 13.27 -2.78
N SER A 141 -10.09 12.34 -1.82
CA SER A 141 -10.84 12.40 -0.57
C SER A 141 -10.15 11.57 0.51
N ASN A 142 -10.22 12.02 1.76
CA ASN A 142 -9.80 11.22 2.91
C ASN A 142 -10.87 10.20 3.37
N LEU A 143 -12.03 10.15 2.71
CA LEU A 143 -12.96 9.03 2.82
C LEU A 143 -12.55 7.84 1.92
N ASN A 144 -11.55 7.98 1.07
CA ASN A 144 -11.00 6.87 0.32
C ASN A 144 -10.01 6.09 1.20
N PHE A 145 -10.23 4.80 1.32
CA PHE A 145 -9.33 3.82 1.93
C PHE A 145 -8.70 3.03 0.80
N TYR A 146 -7.42 3.26 0.52
CA TYR A 146 -6.77 2.48 -0.53
C TYR A 146 -6.43 1.06 -0.07
N THR A 147 -6.30 0.15 -1.02
CA THR A 147 -5.74 -1.18 -0.80
C THR A 147 -4.53 -1.39 -1.70
N SER A 148 -3.40 -1.70 -1.10
CA SER A 148 -2.07 -1.70 -1.74
C SER A 148 -1.85 -2.83 -2.75
N SER A 149 -2.73 -3.83 -2.78
CA SER A 149 -2.54 -5.04 -3.59
C SER A 149 -2.33 -4.79 -5.09
N MET A 150 -2.92 -3.72 -5.63
CA MET A 150 -2.79 -3.36 -7.05
C MET A 150 -1.73 -2.28 -7.31
N GLY A 151 -1.11 -1.79 -6.26
CA GLY A 151 -0.07 -0.78 -6.30
C GLY A 151 -0.54 0.63 -5.99
N GLU A 152 0.32 1.36 -5.32
CA GLU A 152 0.14 2.74 -4.90
C GLU A 152 1.45 3.53 -5.06
N ILE A 153 1.34 4.85 -4.96
CA ILE A 153 2.48 5.77 -5.01
C ILE A 153 2.31 6.89 -3.98
N TYR A 154 3.40 7.19 -3.29
CA TYR A 154 3.50 8.16 -2.21
C TYR A 154 4.37 9.33 -2.61
N SER A 155 3.96 10.54 -2.23
CA SER A 155 4.79 11.73 -2.39
C SER A 155 5.96 11.75 -1.41
N PRO A 156 7.04 12.48 -1.72
CA PRO A 156 8.16 12.70 -0.79
C PRO A 156 7.71 13.26 0.56
N GLU A 157 6.71 14.15 0.56
CA GLU A 157 6.16 14.74 1.77
C GLU A 157 5.45 13.71 2.65
N PHE A 158 4.60 12.88 2.05
CA PHE A 158 3.95 11.80 2.81
C PHE A 158 4.94 10.77 3.36
N LEU A 159 6.01 10.46 2.63
CA LEU A 159 7.08 9.58 3.12
C LEU A 159 7.79 10.17 4.35
N ARG A 160 7.99 11.51 4.40
CA ARG A 160 8.55 12.18 5.59
C ARG A 160 7.61 12.06 6.79
N ILE A 161 6.30 12.25 6.59
CA ILE A 161 5.27 12.05 7.62
C ILE A 161 5.34 10.62 8.16
N ALA A 162 5.33 9.62 7.28
CA ALA A 162 5.39 8.21 7.67
C ALA A 162 6.71 7.87 8.41
N LYS A 163 7.84 8.44 7.97
CA LYS A 163 9.15 8.28 8.63
C LYS A 163 9.16 8.87 10.04
N GLN A 164 8.57 10.06 10.24
CA GLN A 164 8.49 10.71 11.54
C GLN A 164 7.66 9.92 12.56
N ARG A 165 6.63 9.21 12.10
CA ARG A 165 5.79 8.35 12.96
C ARG A 165 6.52 7.06 13.37
N GLY A 166 7.58 6.70 12.66
CA GLY A 166 8.42 5.56 12.98
C GLY A 166 7.64 4.26 13.07
N ARG A 167 7.86 3.51 14.15
CA ARG A 167 7.30 2.17 14.38
C ARG A 167 5.98 2.17 15.14
N ALA A 168 5.29 3.31 15.26
CA ALA A 168 4.05 3.41 16.03
C ALA A 168 2.93 2.47 15.52
N PHE A 169 2.99 2.04 14.26
CA PHE A 169 2.08 1.02 13.72
C PHE A 169 2.10 -0.31 14.49
N LEU A 170 3.20 -0.64 15.18
CA LEU A 170 3.31 -1.87 15.97
C LEU A 170 2.33 -1.90 17.15
N GLU A 171 1.90 -0.74 17.64
CA GLU A 171 1.01 -0.60 18.81
C GLU A 171 -0.46 -0.75 18.43
N CYS A 172 -0.89 -0.23 17.27
CA CYS A 172 -2.30 -0.15 16.89
C CYS A 172 -2.67 -0.92 15.62
N CYS A 173 -1.73 -1.09 14.68
CA CYS A 173 -2.02 -1.64 13.36
C CYS A 173 -0.92 -2.56 12.82
N PRO A 174 -0.46 -3.60 13.58
CA PRO A 174 0.72 -4.37 13.20
C PRO A 174 0.54 -5.28 11.97
N LYS A 175 -0.69 -5.50 11.50
CA LYS A 175 -0.98 -6.44 10.41
C LYS A 175 -1.75 -5.84 9.24
N ASN A 176 -1.84 -4.50 9.15
CA ASN A 176 -2.51 -3.83 8.05
C ASN A 176 -1.82 -2.49 7.72
N ASP A 177 -0.93 -2.51 6.75
CA ASP A 177 -0.19 -1.35 6.27
C ASP A 177 -1.10 -0.32 5.58
N ASP A 178 -2.14 -0.78 4.87
CA ASP A 178 -3.11 0.08 4.20
C ASP A 178 -3.86 0.95 5.22
N LEU A 179 -4.30 0.33 6.32
CA LEU A 179 -5.01 1.03 7.39
C LEU A 179 -4.13 2.06 8.09
N TRP A 180 -2.89 1.68 8.42
CA TRP A 180 -1.94 2.59 9.05
C TRP A 180 -1.64 3.81 8.17
N LEU A 181 -1.29 3.58 6.90
CA LEU A 181 -0.93 4.68 6.01
C LEU A 181 -2.15 5.54 5.64
N THR A 182 -3.35 4.95 5.53
CA THR A 182 -4.60 5.70 5.40
C THR A 182 -4.85 6.58 6.63
N SER A 183 -4.64 6.06 7.84
CA SER A 183 -4.78 6.83 9.08
C SER A 183 -3.86 8.04 9.11
N LEU A 184 -2.59 7.84 8.74
CA LEU A 184 -1.62 8.94 8.62
C LEU A 184 -2.04 9.97 7.58
N ALA A 185 -2.60 9.52 6.45
CA ALA A 185 -3.10 10.41 5.41
C ALA A 185 -4.25 11.28 5.93
N ILE A 186 -5.23 10.69 6.64
CA ILE A 186 -6.34 11.42 7.26
C ILE A 186 -5.84 12.40 8.32
N GLU A 187 -4.95 11.97 9.23
CA GLU A 187 -4.41 12.82 10.29
C GLU A 187 -3.70 14.07 9.76
N ASN A 188 -3.05 13.96 8.60
CA ASN A 188 -2.24 15.02 8.00
C ASN A 188 -2.89 15.70 6.80
N ASP A 189 -4.20 15.49 6.59
CA ASP A 189 -5.00 16.08 5.50
C ASP A 189 -4.41 15.80 4.10
N VAL A 190 -3.79 14.63 3.92
CA VAL A 190 -3.30 14.14 2.63
C VAL A 190 -4.40 13.32 1.97
N PRO A 191 -5.04 13.81 0.91
CA PRO A 191 -6.14 13.09 0.30
C PRO A 191 -5.66 11.88 -0.50
N ILE A 192 -6.53 10.89 -0.62
CA ILE A 192 -6.29 9.67 -1.39
C ILE A 192 -7.12 9.72 -2.67
N ALA A 193 -6.50 9.47 -3.81
CA ALA A 193 -7.15 9.46 -5.12
C ALA A 193 -6.95 8.12 -5.84
N LEU A 194 -7.98 7.65 -6.52
CA LEU A 194 -7.82 6.53 -7.45
C LEU A 194 -7.12 7.00 -8.72
N VAL A 195 -6.20 6.19 -9.22
CA VAL A 195 -5.52 6.40 -10.52
C VAL A 195 -6.50 6.35 -11.69
N ASP A 196 -7.47 5.44 -11.62
CA ASP A 196 -8.57 5.31 -12.58
C ASP A 196 -9.91 5.48 -11.85
N GLY A 197 -10.95 5.86 -12.54
CA GLY A 197 -12.30 6.03 -11.96
C GLY A 197 -13.01 4.74 -11.53
N THR A 198 -12.29 3.62 -11.51
CA THR A 198 -12.78 2.31 -11.05
C THR A 198 -11.63 1.53 -10.42
N ASN A 199 -11.97 0.64 -9.50
CA ASN A 199 -11.00 -0.31 -8.95
C ASN A 199 -10.42 -1.21 -10.05
N ARG A 200 -9.10 -1.38 -10.02
CA ARG A 200 -8.39 -2.32 -10.89
C ARG A 200 -8.10 -3.63 -10.18
N THR A 201 -8.04 -4.69 -10.97
CA THR A 201 -7.52 -5.99 -10.54
C THR A 201 -6.56 -6.49 -11.60
N PHE A 202 -5.36 -6.89 -11.19
CA PHE A 202 -4.35 -7.45 -12.09
C PHE A 202 -4.26 -8.97 -11.91
N PRO A 203 -3.81 -9.70 -12.94
CA PRO A 203 -3.69 -11.15 -12.84
C PRO A 203 -2.77 -11.56 -11.69
N ALA A 204 -3.27 -12.43 -10.83
CA ALA A 204 -2.46 -13.03 -9.76
C ALA A 204 -1.55 -14.12 -10.33
N ILE A 205 -0.40 -14.32 -9.69
CA ILE A 205 0.50 -15.44 -9.99
C ILE A 205 -0.05 -16.68 -9.26
N PRO A 206 -0.52 -17.73 -9.96
CA PRO A 206 -1.26 -18.83 -9.31
C PRO A 206 -0.47 -19.53 -8.18
N ALA A 207 0.85 -19.68 -8.34
CA ALA A 207 1.70 -20.34 -7.35
C ALA A 207 1.86 -19.55 -6.03
N SER A 208 1.51 -18.27 -6.00
CA SER A 208 1.65 -17.38 -4.83
C SER A 208 0.40 -17.31 -3.95
N GLN A 209 -0.74 -17.84 -4.41
CA GLN A 209 -2.06 -17.64 -3.79
C GLN A 209 -2.37 -18.59 -2.62
N GLN A 210 -1.45 -19.47 -2.23
CA GLN A 210 -1.66 -20.44 -1.16
C GLN A 210 -1.69 -19.80 0.25
N LEU A 211 -1.11 -18.62 0.42
CA LEU A 211 -1.04 -17.87 1.67
C LEU A 211 -1.46 -16.43 1.43
N THR A 212 -2.72 -16.09 1.73
CA THR A 212 -3.21 -14.72 1.62
C THR A 212 -3.53 -14.14 3.01
N LEU A 213 -3.16 -12.88 3.24
CA LEU A 213 -3.56 -12.14 4.43
C LEU A 213 -5.07 -11.87 4.48
N GLU A 214 -5.74 -11.91 3.33
CA GLU A 214 -7.18 -11.70 3.19
C GLU A 214 -7.99 -12.66 4.08
N ALA A 215 -7.59 -13.94 4.16
CA ALA A 215 -8.30 -14.92 4.98
C ALA A 215 -8.34 -14.53 6.47
N THR A 216 -7.28 -13.93 6.99
CA THR A 216 -7.20 -13.52 8.41
C THR A 216 -7.73 -12.11 8.60
N ASN A 217 -7.33 -11.17 7.77
CA ASN A 217 -7.63 -9.76 7.96
C ASN A 217 -9.08 -9.42 7.59
N VAL A 218 -9.58 -9.94 6.48
CA VAL A 218 -10.93 -9.65 6.00
C VAL A 218 -11.93 -10.64 6.59
N PHE A 219 -11.80 -11.93 6.26
CA PHE A 219 -12.78 -12.95 6.70
C PHE A 219 -12.66 -13.32 8.17
N GLY A 220 -11.50 -13.12 8.79
CA GLY A 220 -11.29 -13.29 10.23
C GLY A 220 -11.73 -12.09 11.08
N GLY A 221 -12.20 -10.98 10.48
CA GLY A 221 -12.64 -9.77 11.19
C GLY A 221 -11.50 -8.96 11.83
N TYR A 222 -10.23 -9.27 11.51
CA TYR A 222 -9.09 -8.60 12.15
C TYR A 222 -8.95 -7.14 11.70
N ASN A 223 -9.42 -6.82 10.48
CA ASN A 223 -9.47 -5.42 10.01
C ASN A 223 -10.33 -4.56 10.93
N ASP A 224 -11.51 -5.04 11.36
CA ASP A 224 -12.41 -4.25 12.20
C ASP A 224 -11.80 -3.96 13.57
N VAL A 225 -11.07 -4.93 14.15
CA VAL A 225 -10.33 -4.72 15.40
C VAL A 225 -9.27 -3.64 15.22
N GLN A 226 -8.43 -3.75 14.18
CA GLN A 226 -7.37 -2.76 13.93
C GLN A 226 -7.94 -1.37 13.56
N ILE A 227 -9.10 -1.29 12.87
CA ILE A 227 -9.79 -0.02 12.60
C ILE A 227 -10.17 0.66 13.91
N GLN A 228 -10.74 -0.08 14.88
CA GLN A 228 -11.09 0.47 16.19
C GLN A 228 -9.87 0.96 16.97
N ASP A 229 -8.75 0.21 16.91
CA ASP A 229 -7.50 0.58 17.60
C ASP A 229 -6.77 1.76 16.95
N THR A 230 -6.99 1.98 15.65
CA THR A 230 -6.25 2.97 14.85
C THR A 230 -7.04 4.27 14.62
N PHE A 231 -8.37 4.19 14.43
CA PHE A 231 -9.20 5.37 14.19
C PHE A 231 -9.49 6.10 15.49
N THR A 232 -8.63 7.04 15.82
CA THR A 232 -8.79 7.93 16.97
C THR A 232 -10.00 8.87 16.79
N GLU A 233 -10.46 9.51 17.87
CA GLU A 233 -11.54 10.51 17.79
C GLU A 233 -11.19 11.66 16.84
N ASN A 234 -9.91 12.04 16.72
CA ASN A 234 -9.47 13.03 15.75
C ASN A 234 -9.72 12.59 14.30
N ILE A 235 -9.40 11.33 13.97
CA ILE A 235 -9.66 10.74 12.64
C ILE A 235 -11.16 10.69 12.39
N LEU A 236 -11.95 10.17 13.33
CA LEU A 236 -13.41 10.06 13.20
C LEU A 236 -14.07 11.44 13.04
N SER A 237 -13.60 12.47 13.76
CA SER A 237 -14.08 13.85 13.60
C SER A 237 -13.85 14.37 12.18
N LYS A 238 -12.65 14.18 11.64
CA LYS A 238 -12.33 14.59 10.25
C LYS A 238 -13.19 13.85 9.23
N LEU A 239 -13.38 12.55 9.40
CA LEU A 239 -14.22 11.74 8.51
C LEU A 239 -15.70 12.20 8.55
N ARG A 240 -16.26 12.47 9.73
CA ARG A 240 -17.62 13.04 9.88
C ARG A 240 -17.80 14.36 9.14
N ASP A 241 -16.81 15.24 9.25
CA ASP A 241 -16.86 16.54 8.61
C ASP A 241 -16.81 16.40 7.07
N LEU A 242 -16.01 15.48 6.56
CA LEU A 242 -15.93 15.14 5.14
C LEU A 242 -17.23 14.52 4.60
N GLU A 243 -17.85 13.58 5.32
CA GLU A 243 -19.16 13.01 4.94
C GLU A 243 -20.24 14.09 4.78
N ARG A 244 -20.26 15.07 5.72
CA ARG A 244 -21.19 16.20 5.63
C ARG A 244 -20.93 17.11 4.42
N GLN A 245 -19.66 17.34 4.10
CA GLN A 245 -19.26 18.20 2.98
C GLN A 245 -19.53 17.55 1.62
N GLU A 246 -19.28 16.25 1.50
CA GLU A 246 -19.45 15.51 0.26
C GLU A 246 -20.90 15.06 0.00
N GLY A 247 -21.82 15.32 0.94
CA GLY A 247 -23.25 15.12 0.75
C GLY A 247 -23.71 13.65 0.78
N PHE A 248 -22.91 12.78 1.34
CA PHE A 248 -23.29 11.41 1.60
C PHE A 248 -24.14 11.32 2.88
N ARG A 249 -25.46 11.26 2.70
CA ARG A 249 -26.45 10.76 3.68
C ARG A 249 -27.42 9.83 2.97
#